data_5011c225853120a56f4a0fda10c8da89
#
_entry.id   5011c225853120a56f4a0fda10c8da89
#
_cell.length_a   1.000
_cell.length_b   1.000
_cell.length_c   1.000
_cell.angle_alpha   90.00
_cell.angle_beta   90.00
_cell.angle_gamma   90.00
#
_symmetry.space_group_name_H-M   'P 1'
#
loop_
_entity.id
_entity.type
_entity.pdbx_description
1 polymer ?
#
loop_
_entity_poly.entity_id
_entity_poly.type
_entity_poly.pdbx_seq_one_letter_code
_entity_poly.pdbx_strand_id
1 'polypeptide(L)'
;MALLLAQGAAASVVSEEFSRNFADSTLRIDCIVAGNDSVSQVFLARQKKLKGWAGRRHNLAEIPYVGNGIVTVCDSLSGDTIYRHSFSTLFREWQSTDEARTTSKAFENSFLVPLPRRAALITVELLDNRHERVASNTHLFSPDDVLVEPAHNPAPAPYHYIHRGADPEKAIDIAILAEGFKADEMGAFNAKALEAMEALFSHEPFKSRREDFNIVVVETPSVDSGMSVPRENNWKNTAFNSNFDTFYSDRYLTTGNVFRIMDSIDHVPYEHIIILANSDVYGGGGIYNSYTLTTTGHDRFRPVVVHEFGHSFGGLADEYFYEGDVMEDSYPFDVEPWEPNITTLVDFDSKWKPLLKEGTPVPTPVEKAKKYPVGVYEGGGYSFKNIYRPADHCRMRDNDTPDFCPACRRAIDTLIDFYIGK
;
A
#
# COMPACT_ATOMS: atom_id res chain seq x y z
N MET A 1 -4.13 -37.80 13.97
CA MET A 1 -3.63 -38.22 12.64
C MET A 1 -4.47 -37.76 11.48
N ALA A 2 -5.80 -37.66 11.57
CA ALA A 2 -6.65 -37.16 10.46
C ALA A 2 -6.55 -35.66 10.19
N LEU A 3 -6.26 -34.81 11.20
CA LEU A 3 -6.13 -33.35 11.05
C LEU A 3 -4.86 -32.92 10.30
N LEU A 4 -3.75 -33.66 10.51
CA LEU A 4 -2.48 -33.38 9.82
C LEU A 4 -2.52 -33.74 8.32
N LEU A 5 -3.33 -34.75 7.94
CA LEU A 5 -3.51 -35.12 6.53
C LEU A 5 -4.42 -34.10 5.79
N ALA A 6 -5.37 -33.47 6.48
CA ALA A 6 -6.21 -32.45 5.88
C ALA A 6 -5.45 -31.13 5.61
N GLN A 7 -4.55 -30.73 6.51
CA GLN A 7 -3.72 -29.53 6.31
C GLN A 7 -2.68 -29.72 5.19
N GLY A 8 -2.08 -30.91 5.10
CA GLY A 8 -1.15 -31.23 4.00
C GLY A 8 -1.84 -31.29 2.62
N ALA A 9 -3.08 -31.75 2.55
CA ALA A 9 -3.85 -31.79 1.32
C ALA A 9 -4.27 -30.38 0.84
N ALA A 10 -4.65 -29.47 1.76
CA ALA A 10 -4.99 -28.10 1.42
C ALA A 10 -3.78 -27.32 0.89
N ALA A 11 -2.63 -27.43 1.54
CA ALA A 11 -1.39 -26.77 1.10
C ALA A 11 -0.93 -27.27 -0.28
N SER A 12 -1.10 -28.56 -0.60
CA SER A 12 -0.75 -29.10 -1.92
C SER A 12 -1.68 -28.61 -3.03
N VAL A 13 -2.98 -28.48 -2.75
CA VAL A 13 -3.98 -27.99 -3.72
C VAL A 13 -3.70 -26.54 -4.11
N VAL A 14 -3.38 -25.68 -3.17
CA VAL A 14 -3.09 -24.26 -3.42
C VAL A 14 -1.79 -24.09 -4.21
N SER A 15 -0.74 -24.86 -3.92
CA SER A 15 0.49 -24.83 -4.70
C SER A 15 0.30 -25.36 -6.13
N GLU A 16 -0.61 -26.31 -6.34
CA GLU A 16 -0.98 -26.84 -7.64
C GLU A 16 -1.73 -25.79 -8.50
N GLU A 17 -2.65 -25.03 -7.92
CA GLU A 17 -3.36 -23.96 -8.62
C GLU A 17 -2.41 -22.87 -9.13
N PHE A 18 -1.51 -22.36 -8.27
CA PHE A 18 -0.49 -21.41 -8.70
C PHE A 18 0.36 -21.99 -9.84
N SER A 19 0.90 -23.18 -9.66
CA SER A 19 1.78 -23.83 -10.63
C SER A 19 1.11 -24.14 -11.97
N ARG A 20 -0.21 -24.35 -11.97
CA ARG A 20 -1.01 -24.58 -13.20
C ARG A 20 -1.16 -23.31 -14.02
N ASN A 21 -1.38 -22.17 -13.37
CA ASN A 21 -1.70 -20.93 -14.05
C ASN A 21 -0.47 -20.05 -14.29
N PHE A 22 0.55 -20.12 -13.40
CA PHE A 22 1.66 -19.19 -13.38
C PHE A 22 3.04 -19.87 -13.39
N ALA A 23 4.00 -19.19 -13.99
CA ALA A 23 5.42 -19.47 -13.81
C ALA A 23 5.92 -18.80 -12.52
N ASP A 24 7.03 -19.31 -11.97
CA ASP A 24 7.73 -18.64 -10.86
C ASP A 24 8.54 -17.45 -11.40
N SER A 25 7.82 -16.42 -11.83
CA SER A 25 8.32 -15.18 -12.41
C SER A 25 7.25 -14.11 -12.26
N THR A 26 7.64 -12.87 -12.37
CA THR A 26 6.74 -11.72 -12.27
C THR A 26 6.50 -11.10 -13.64
N LEU A 27 5.25 -10.75 -13.94
CA LEU A 27 4.88 -9.81 -14.98
C LEU A 27 4.64 -8.45 -14.31
N ARG A 28 5.51 -7.49 -14.58
CA ARG A 28 5.33 -6.09 -14.21
C ARG A 28 4.57 -5.38 -15.33
N ILE A 29 3.55 -4.62 -14.95
CA ILE A 29 2.65 -3.87 -15.82
C ILE A 29 2.76 -2.40 -15.44
N ASP A 30 3.40 -1.60 -16.28
CA ASP A 30 3.51 -0.17 -16.10
C ASP A 30 2.38 0.53 -16.83
N CYS A 31 1.64 1.36 -16.12
CA CYS A 31 0.50 2.13 -16.64
C CYS A 31 0.65 3.62 -16.33
N ILE A 32 0.10 4.43 -17.22
CA ILE A 32 -0.17 5.84 -16.95
C ILE A 32 -1.66 5.98 -16.63
N VAL A 33 -1.93 6.57 -15.47
CA VAL A 33 -3.27 7.01 -15.10
C VAL A 33 -3.33 8.53 -15.31
N ALA A 34 -4.31 9.01 -16.06
CA ALA A 34 -4.36 10.41 -16.45
C ALA A 34 -5.80 10.94 -16.47
N GLY A 35 -5.95 12.24 -16.33
CA GLY A 35 -7.24 12.91 -16.40
C GLY A 35 -7.29 14.19 -15.58
N ASN A 36 -8.49 14.49 -15.07
CA ASN A 36 -8.78 15.64 -14.21
C ASN A 36 -9.82 15.22 -13.13
N ASP A 37 -10.49 16.16 -12.49
CA ASP A 37 -11.50 15.89 -11.46
C ASP A 37 -12.69 15.05 -11.96
N SER A 38 -13.02 15.13 -13.26
CA SER A 38 -14.21 14.49 -13.87
C SER A 38 -13.90 13.40 -14.87
N VAL A 39 -12.65 13.30 -15.34
CA VAL A 39 -12.20 12.34 -16.36
C VAL A 39 -11.06 11.50 -15.82
N SER A 40 -11.19 10.19 -15.96
CA SER A 40 -10.13 9.23 -15.64
C SER A 40 -9.85 8.33 -16.83
N GLN A 41 -8.58 8.05 -17.11
CA GLN A 41 -8.11 7.17 -18.17
C GLN A 41 -6.93 6.33 -17.69
N VAL A 42 -6.82 5.12 -18.22
CA VAL A 42 -5.69 4.20 -17.94
C VAL A 42 -5.07 3.80 -19.27
N PHE A 43 -3.75 3.95 -19.37
CA PHE A 43 -2.97 3.58 -20.56
C PHE A 43 -1.89 2.59 -20.17
N LEU A 44 -1.80 1.48 -20.90
CA LEU A 44 -0.65 0.58 -20.82
C LEU A 44 0.58 1.29 -21.37
N ALA A 45 1.64 1.42 -20.57
CA ALA A 45 2.91 2.02 -21.01
C ALA A 45 3.89 0.96 -21.47
N ARG A 46 4.11 -0.10 -20.69
CA ARG A 46 5.02 -1.21 -21.03
C ARG A 46 4.75 -2.42 -20.13
N GLN A 47 5.30 -3.56 -20.52
CA GLN A 47 5.32 -4.79 -19.73
C GLN A 47 6.74 -5.29 -19.59
N LYS A 48 7.09 -5.80 -18.40
CA LYS A 48 8.40 -6.41 -18.13
C LYS A 48 8.27 -7.77 -17.47
N LYS A 49 9.14 -8.69 -17.86
CA LYS A 49 9.27 -10.00 -17.24
C LYS A 49 10.43 -9.99 -16.26
N LEU A 50 10.14 -10.17 -14.96
CA LEU A 50 11.13 -10.22 -13.89
C LEU A 50 11.35 -11.65 -13.43
N LYS A 51 12.52 -11.92 -12.83
CA LYS A 51 12.85 -13.23 -12.27
C LYS A 51 12.19 -13.40 -10.90
N GLY A 52 11.61 -14.60 -10.66
CA GLY A 52 10.98 -14.92 -9.39
C GLY A 52 9.63 -14.24 -9.20
N TRP A 53 8.83 -14.80 -8.33
CA TRP A 53 7.58 -14.24 -7.84
C TRP A 53 7.64 -14.20 -6.31
N ALA A 54 7.74 -13.01 -5.73
CA ALA A 54 7.79 -12.79 -4.29
C ALA A 54 6.40 -12.69 -3.64
N GLY A 55 5.35 -12.44 -4.46
CA GLY A 55 4.01 -12.25 -3.94
C GLY A 55 3.29 -13.54 -3.55
N ARG A 56 2.08 -13.38 -3.01
CA ARG A 56 1.26 -14.48 -2.50
C ARG A 56 1.00 -15.56 -3.55
N ARG A 57 0.95 -16.81 -3.08
CA ARG A 57 0.61 -18.01 -3.88
C ARG A 57 -0.75 -18.62 -3.48
N HIS A 58 -1.50 -17.91 -2.64
CA HIS A 58 -2.80 -18.25 -2.07
C HIS A 58 -3.79 -17.14 -2.36
N ASN A 59 -5.10 -17.41 -2.20
CA ASN A 59 -6.15 -16.42 -2.36
C ASN A 59 -6.02 -15.61 -3.67
N LEU A 60 -5.61 -16.31 -4.76
CA LEU A 60 -5.13 -15.66 -5.98
C LEU A 60 -6.18 -14.77 -6.65
N ALA A 61 -7.45 -15.23 -6.69
CA ALA A 61 -8.57 -14.52 -7.31
C ALA A 61 -9.32 -13.58 -6.34
N GLU A 62 -8.84 -13.47 -5.10
CA GLU A 62 -9.48 -12.68 -4.05
C GLU A 62 -8.74 -11.35 -3.82
N ILE A 63 -9.45 -10.36 -3.30
CA ILE A 63 -8.91 -9.09 -2.81
C ILE A 63 -9.43 -8.86 -1.39
N PRO A 64 -8.57 -8.47 -0.44
CA PRO A 64 -8.99 -8.25 0.95
C PRO A 64 -9.74 -6.93 1.10
N TYR A 65 -9.29 -5.89 0.42
CA TYR A 65 -9.90 -4.55 0.37
C TYR A 65 -9.94 -4.07 -1.07
N VAL A 66 -10.96 -3.29 -1.43
CA VAL A 66 -11.20 -2.86 -2.82
C VAL A 66 -10.21 -1.79 -3.27
N GLY A 67 -9.84 -0.85 -2.41
CA GLY A 67 -9.01 0.30 -2.79
C GLY A 67 -9.70 1.23 -3.79
N ASN A 68 -8.89 1.97 -4.56
CA ASN A 68 -9.36 2.82 -5.66
C ASN A 68 -9.10 2.22 -7.05
N GLY A 69 -8.66 0.96 -7.12
CA GLY A 69 -8.46 0.26 -8.37
C GLY A 69 -8.16 -1.22 -8.19
N ILE A 70 -8.34 -1.97 -9.27
CA ILE A 70 -8.16 -3.41 -9.29
C ILE A 70 -7.42 -3.82 -10.55
N VAL A 71 -6.41 -4.68 -10.40
CA VAL A 71 -5.82 -5.45 -11.50
C VAL A 71 -6.44 -6.83 -11.48
N THR A 72 -7.01 -7.26 -12.61
CA THR A 72 -7.59 -8.58 -12.79
C THR A 72 -6.88 -9.30 -13.93
N VAL A 73 -6.49 -10.56 -13.72
CA VAL A 73 -5.91 -11.44 -14.71
C VAL A 73 -6.88 -12.60 -14.95
N CYS A 74 -7.37 -12.74 -16.19
CA CYS A 74 -8.26 -13.83 -16.58
C CYS A 74 -7.59 -14.73 -17.64
N ASP A 75 -7.75 -16.05 -17.52
CA ASP A 75 -7.37 -16.97 -18.58
C ASP A 75 -8.16 -16.64 -19.85
N SER A 76 -7.46 -16.41 -20.97
CA SER A 76 -8.12 -15.93 -22.20
C SER A 76 -9.01 -16.95 -22.88
N LEU A 77 -8.89 -18.24 -22.53
CA LEU A 77 -9.69 -19.32 -23.12
C LEU A 77 -10.93 -19.65 -22.30
N SER A 78 -10.76 -19.77 -20.98
CA SER A 78 -11.89 -20.10 -20.08
C SER A 78 -12.65 -18.87 -19.61
N GLY A 79 -12.02 -17.70 -19.56
CA GLY A 79 -12.56 -16.48 -18.94
C GLY A 79 -12.47 -16.47 -17.42
N ASP A 80 -11.91 -17.52 -16.81
CA ASP A 80 -11.79 -17.61 -15.36
C ASP A 80 -10.81 -16.56 -14.82
N THR A 81 -11.19 -15.89 -13.73
CA THR A 81 -10.27 -15.03 -13.00
C THR A 81 -9.23 -15.89 -12.27
N ILE A 82 -7.96 -15.71 -12.61
CA ILE A 82 -6.83 -16.48 -12.05
C ILE A 82 -5.97 -15.67 -11.09
N TYR A 83 -6.06 -14.31 -11.11
CA TYR A 83 -5.39 -13.44 -10.15
C TYR A 83 -6.09 -12.09 -10.04
N ARG A 84 -6.12 -11.51 -8.84
CA ARG A 84 -6.59 -10.14 -8.59
C ARG A 84 -5.68 -9.45 -7.58
N HIS A 85 -5.52 -8.15 -7.76
CA HIS A 85 -4.79 -7.27 -6.84
C HIS A 85 -5.47 -5.91 -6.80
N SER A 86 -5.69 -5.36 -5.62
CA SER A 86 -6.29 -4.04 -5.43
C SER A 86 -5.22 -3.02 -5.03
N PHE A 87 -5.45 -1.76 -5.33
CA PHE A 87 -4.50 -0.67 -5.10
C PHE A 87 -5.19 0.67 -4.93
N SER A 88 -4.44 1.69 -4.47
CA SER A 88 -4.81 3.09 -4.58
C SER A 88 -3.76 3.86 -5.38
N THR A 89 -4.11 5.06 -5.82
CA THR A 89 -3.23 5.89 -6.65
C THR A 89 -3.14 7.32 -6.13
N LEU A 90 -1.97 7.93 -6.29
CA LEU A 90 -1.78 9.36 -6.05
C LEU A 90 -2.68 10.23 -6.98
N PHE A 91 -3.02 9.71 -8.18
CA PHE A 91 -3.98 10.36 -9.08
C PHE A 91 -5.35 10.55 -8.43
N ARG A 92 -5.85 9.54 -7.68
CA ARG A 92 -7.16 9.64 -7.02
C ARG A 92 -7.18 10.71 -5.93
N GLU A 93 -6.10 10.81 -5.16
CA GLU A 93 -5.95 11.87 -4.16
C GLU A 93 -5.89 13.25 -4.82
N TRP A 94 -5.10 13.37 -5.91
CA TRP A 94 -4.99 14.62 -6.66
C TRP A 94 -6.31 15.08 -7.25
N GLN A 95 -7.19 14.16 -7.67
CA GLN A 95 -8.51 14.50 -8.23
C GLN A 95 -9.40 15.30 -7.25
N SER A 96 -9.17 15.20 -5.94
CA SER A 96 -9.90 15.98 -4.93
C SER A 96 -9.38 17.41 -4.75
N THR A 97 -8.29 17.79 -5.44
CA THR A 97 -7.68 19.12 -5.32
C THR A 97 -8.33 20.15 -6.26
N ASP A 98 -8.21 21.44 -5.90
CA ASP A 98 -8.65 22.53 -6.78
C ASP A 98 -7.91 22.57 -8.13
N GLU A 99 -6.65 22.10 -8.15
CA GLU A 99 -5.86 22.02 -9.38
C GLU A 99 -6.50 21.08 -10.40
N ALA A 100 -7.07 19.97 -9.97
CA ALA A 100 -7.69 18.98 -10.85
C ALA A 100 -8.91 19.54 -11.62
N ARG A 101 -9.56 20.59 -11.10
CA ARG A 101 -10.69 21.26 -11.76
C ARG A 101 -10.29 22.07 -12.99
N THR A 102 -9.02 22.42 -13.09
CA THR A 102 -8.52 23.34 -14.14
C THR A 102 -7.43 22.73 -15.00
N THR A 103 -6.85 21.61 -14.58
CA THR A 103 -5.69 20.98 -15.22
C THR A 103 -5.90 19.48 -15.37
N SER A 104 -5.36 18.89 -16.44
CA SER A 104 -5.24 17.45 -16.57
C SER A 104 -3.80 17.04 -16.30
N LYS A 105 -3.60 15.97 -15.51
CA LYS A 105 -2.28 15.40 -15.18
C LYS A 105 -2.20 13.92 -15.47
N ALA A 106 -0.98 13.42 -15.57
CA ALA A 106 -0.65 12.01 -15.75
C ALA A 106 0.25 11.53 -14.60
N PHE A 107 -0.02 10.31 -14.12
CA PHE A 107 0.67 9.68 -13.00
C PHE A 107 1.13 8.29 -13.38
N GLU A 108 2.37 7.96 -13.05
CA GLU A 108 2.91 6.62 -13.21
C GLU A 108 2.33 5.67 -12.17
N ASN A 109 1.96 4.47 -12.60
CA ASN A 109 1.56 3.36 -11.74
C ASN A 109 2.16 2.06 -12.26
N SER A 110 2.56 1.18 -11.37
CA SER A 110 3.16 -0.09 -11.74
C SER A 110 2.56 -1.21 -10.90
N PHE A 111 2.20 -2.30 -11.53
CA PHE A 111 1.56 -3.43 -10.89
C PHE A 111 2.37 -4.70 -11.14
N LEU A 112 2.51 -5.53 -10.10
CA LEU A 112 3.12 -6.83 -10.18
C LEU A 112 2.04 -7.90 -10.13
N VAL A 113 2.09 -8.81 -11.10
CA VAL A 113 1.25 -10.02 -11.10
C VAL A 113 2.13 -11.24 -11.38
N PRO A 114 1.77 -12.43 -10.89
CA PRO A 114 2.52 -13.62 -11.27
C PRO A 114 2.43 -13.84 -12.78
N LEU A 115 3.51 -14.29 -13.42
CA LEU A 115 3.61 -14.42 -14.87
C LEU A 115 2.70 -15.53 -15.38
N PRO A 116 1.64 -15.25 -16.17
CA PRO A 116 0.75 -16.27 -16.72
C PRO A 116 1.50 -17.23 -17.66
N ARG A 117 1.23 -18.54 -17.54
CA ARG A 117 1.80 -19.55 -18.44
C ARG A 117 1.14 -19.58 -19.81
N ARG A 118 -0.07 -19.05 -19.91
CA ARG A 118 -0.89 -18.99 -21.13
C ARG A 118 -1.31 -17.57 -21.41
N ALA A 119 -1.88 -17.35 -22.59
CA ALA A 119 -2.49 -16.07 -22.92
C ALA A 119 -3.54 -15.69 -21.89
N ALA A 120 -3.51 -14.44 -21.41
CA ALA A 120 -4.38 -13.94 -20.38
C ALA A 120 -4.89 -12.53 -20.73
N LEU A 121 -6.14 -12.23 -20.39
CA LEU A 121 -6.67 -10.86 -20.42
C LEU A 121 -6.31 -10.19 -19.11
N ILE A 122 -5.61 -9.07 -19.19
CA ILE A 122 -5.22 -8.26 -18.03
C ILE A 122 -6.01 -6.96 -18.08
N THR A 123 -6.79 -6.71 -17.04
CA THR A 123 -7.59 -5.50 -16.90
C THR A 123 -7.11 -4.70 -15.70
N VAL A 124 -6.83 -3.43 -15.92
CA VAL A 124 -6.59 -2.43 -14.86
C VAL A 124 -7.80 -1.52 -14.81
N GLU A 125 -8.47 -1.47 -13.66
CA GLU A 125 -9.67 -0.67 -13.44
C GLU A 125 -9.42 0.39 -12.38
N LEU A 126 -9.97 1.59 -12.57
CA LEU A 126 -10.06 2.63 -11.55
C LEU A 126 -11.48 2.73 -11.03
N LEU A 127 -11.60 2.89 -9.73
CA LEU A 127 -12.86 3.03 -9.02
C LEU A 127 -12.94 4.43 -8.38
N ASP A 128 -14.15 4.97 -8.33
CA ASP A 128 -14.43 6.20 -7.58
C ASP A 128 -14.72 5.92 -6.09
N ASN A 129 -15.12 6.95 -5.35
CA ASN A 129 -15.45 6.86 -3.93
C ASN A 129 -16.80 6.16 -3.67
N ARG A 130 -17.52 5.78 -4.73
CA ARG A 130 -18.73 4.96 -4.68
C ARG A 130 -18.45 3.49 -5.07
N HIS A 131 -17.18 3.14 -5.26
CA HIS A 131 -16.72 1.84 -5.77
C HIS A 131 -17.20 1.53 -7.20
N GLU A 132 -17.63 2.55 -7.94
CA GLU A 132 -18.03 2.40 -9.33
C GLU A 132 -16.81 2.56 -10.26
N ARG A 133 -16.77 1.75 -11.32
CA ARG A 133 -15.70 1.80 -12.30
C ARG A 133 -15.79 3.07 -13.15
N VAL A 134 -14.79 3.94 -13.04
CA VAL A 134 -14.68 5.20 -13.80
C VAL A 134 -13.74 5.11 -15.00
N ALA A 135 -12.80 4.17 -15.01
CA ALA A 135 -11.93 3.91 -16.15
C ALA A 135 -11.45 2.46 -16.15
N SER A 136 -11.09 1.95 -17.31
CA SER A 136 -10.42 0.65 -17.43
C SER A 136 -9.57 0.56 -18.68
N ASN A 137 -8.53 -0.27 -18.62
CA ASN A 137 -7.75 -0.72 -19.78
C ASN A 137 -7.65 -2.23 -19.73
N THR A 138 -8.04 -2.89 -20.81
CA THR A 138 -7.88 -4.35 -20.97
C THR A 138 -6.97 -4.63 -22.13
N HIS A 139 -5.97 -5.47 -21.92
CA HIS A 139 -5.07 -5.94 -22.99
C HIS A 139 -4.84 -7.44 -22.89
N LEU A 140 -4.51 -8.03 -24.05
CA LEU A 140 -4.14 -9.44 -24.12
C LEU A 140 -2.63 -9.58 -23.87
N PHE A 141 -2.27 -10.31 -22.83
CA PHE A 141 -0.90 -10.78 -22.61
C PHE A 141 -0.70 -12.13 -23.33
N SER A 142 0.43 -12.28 -24.02
CA SER A 142 0.90 -13.56 -24.54
C SER A 142 2.29 -13.88 -23.99
N PRO A 143 2.57 -15.12 -23.53
CA PRO A 143 3.92 -15.51 -23.10
C PRO A 143 5.00 -15.36 -24.19
N ASP A 144 4.58 -15.42 -25.47
CA ASP A 144 5.44 -15.32 -26.64
C ASP A 144 5.54 -13.90 -27.23
N ASP A 145 4.94 -12.90 -26.55
CA ASP A 145 4.99 -11.51 -27.00
C ASP A 145 6.42 -10.96 -26.89
N VAL A 146 6.98 -10.62 -28.04
CA VAL A 146 8.36 -10.10 -28.16
C VAL A 146 8.52 -8.69 -27.61
N LEU A 147 7.42 -7.99 -27.34
CA LEU A 147 7.43 -6.65 -26.75
C LEU A 147 7.38 -6.66 -25.22
N VAL A 148 7.23 -7.82 -24.59
CA VAL A 148 7.40 -7.95 -23.14
C VAL A 148 8.90 -7.94 -22.84
N GLU A 149 9.38 -6.82 -22.30
CA GLU A 149 10.80 -6.60 -22.05
C GLU A 149 11.33 -7.55 -20.96
N PRO A 150 12.47 -8.23 -21.16
CA PRO A 150 13.14 -8.88 -20.04
C PRO A 150 13.70 -7.82 -19.08
N ALA A 151 13.69 -8.11 -17.78
CA ALA A 151 14.38 -7.26 -16.81
C ALA A 151 15.86 -7.15 -17.21
N HIS A 152 16.32 -5.95 -17.39
CA HIS A 152 17.71 -5.65 -17.68
C HIS A 152 18.13 -4.43 -16.90
N ASN A 153 18.79 -4.66 -15.76
CA ASN A 153 19.44 -3.61 -15.00
C ASN A 153 20.95 -3.84 -15.07
N PRO A 154 21.72 -3.02 -15.84
CA PRO A 154 23.16 -3.21 -16.00
C PRO A 154 23.94 -2.91 -14.72
N ALA A 155 23.35 -2.19 -13.77
CA ALA A 155 23.95 -1.81 -12.49
C ALA A 155 22.91 -1.93 -11.36
N PRO A 156 22.54 -3.17 -10.98
CA PRO A 156 21.54 -3.39 -9.96
C PRO A 156 21.99 -2.84 -8.61
N ALA A 157 21.09 -2.17 -7.90
CA ALA A 157 21.36 -1.66 -6.57
C ALA A 157 21.71 -2.81 -5.61
N PRO A 158 22.76 -2.69 -4.78
CA PRO A 158 23.06 -3.70 -3.76
C PRO A 158 21.88 -3.84 -2.78
N TYR A 159 21.60 -5.07 -2.38
CA TYR A 159 20.60 -5.31 -1.35
C TYR A 159 21.04 -6.41 -0.37
N HIS A 160 20.49 -6.37 0.83
CA HIS A 160 20.72 -7.38 1.85
C HIS A 160 19.52 -7.50 2.78
N TYR A 161 19.32 -8.68 3.37
CA TYR A 161 18.26 -8.89 4.36
C TYR A 161 18.69 -8.40 5.73
N ILE A 162 17.83 -7.65 6.42
CA ILE A 162 17.98 -7.29 7.83
C ILE A 162 17.05 -8.10 8.74
N HIS A 163 16.04 -8.77 8.15
CA HIS A 163 15.20 -9.75 8.83
C HIS A 163 14.70 -10.80 7.84
N ARG A 164 14.62 -12.05 8.32
CA ARG A 164 13.97 -13.15 7.60
C ARG A 164 13.03 -13.88 8.53
N GLY A 165 11.80 -14.09 8.05
CA GLY A 165 10.77 -14.83 8.77
C GLY A 165 11.11 -16.31 8.97
N ALA A 166 10.30 -16.98 9.76
CA ALA A 166 10.48 -18.41 10.06
C ALA A 166 10.29 -19.32 8.83
N ASP A 167 9.42 -18.94 7.90
CA ASP A 167 9.22 -19.58 6.59
C ASP A 167 9.39 -18.50 5.50
N PRO A 168 10.64 -18.20 5.06
CA PRO A 168 10.91 -17.08 4.17
C PRO A 168 10.23 -17.17 2.81
N GLU A 169 9.81 -18.34 2.34
CA GLU A 169 9.12 -18.51 1.05
C GLU A 169 7.63 -18.16 1.14
N LYS A 170 7.08 -18.05 2.34
CA LYS A 170 5.69 -17.68 2.60
C LYS A 170 5.55 -16.32 3.27
N ALA A 171 6.67 -15.79 3.77
CA ALA A 171 6.68 -14.51 4.45
C ALA A 171 6.43 -13.36 3.47
N ILE A 172 5.84 -12.29 3.98
CA ILE A 172 5.57 -11.04 3.25
C ILE A 172 6.89 -10.30 3.07
N ASP A 173 7.26 -9.97 1.84
CA ASP A 173 8.52 -9.30 1.52
C ASP A 173 8.37 -7.77 1.50
N ILE A 174 9.12 -7.09 2.37
CA ILE A 174 9.18 -5.61 2.43
C ILE A 174 10.56 -5.14 1.98
N ALA A 175 10.61 -4.30 0.93
CA ALA A 175 11.83 -3.62 0.50
C ALA A 175 11.91 -2.21 1.10
N ILE A 176 13.03 -1.88 1.77
CA ILE A 176 13.32 -0.55 2.29
C ILE A 176 14.37 0.11 1.40
N LEU A 177 14.05 1.25 0.79
CA LEU A 177 14.84 1.95 -0.21
C LEU A 177 15.36 3.30 0.30
N ALA A 178 16.58 3.67 -0.14
CA ALA A 178 17.18 4.96 0.18
C ALA A 178 16.71 6.06 -0.78
N GLU A 179 16.37 7.23 -0.24
CA GLU A 179 16.02 8.42 -1.02
C GLU A 179 16.69 9.67 -0.42
N GLY A 180 17.43 10.42 -1.23
CA GLY A 180 18.18 11.59 -0.78
C GLY A 180 19.45 11.28 0.03
N PHE A 181 19.89 10.02 0.08
CA PHE A 181 21.18 9.62 0.66
C PHE A 181 22.19 9.41 -0.47
N LYS A 182 23.38 10.02 -0.37
CA LYS A 182 24.49 9.76 -1.30
C LYS A 182 25.17 8.42 -1.02
N ALA A 183 26.03 7.99 -1.92
CA ALA A 183 26.76 6.73 -1.78
C ALA A 183 27.61 6.65 -0.49
N ASP A 184 28.19 7.74 -0.04
CA ASP A 184 28.94 7.84 1.22
C ASP A 184 28.05 7.96 2.47
N GLU A 185 26.73 8.11 2.30
CA GLU A 185 25.72 8.17 3.37
C GLU A 185 24.96 6.85 3.56
N MET A 186 25.25 5.78 2.80
CA MET A 186 24.56 4.50 2.89
C MET A 186 24.66 3.86 4.29
N GLY A 187 25.74 4.10 5.03
CA GLY A 187 25.83 3.67 6.44
C GLY A 187 24.77 4.30 7.35
N ALA A 188 24.48 5.60 7.14
CA ALA A 188 23.40 6.29 7.86
C ALA A 188 22.02 5.78 7.45
N PHE A 189 21.79 5.58 6.14
CA PHE A 189 20.57 4.96 5.63
C PHE A 189 20.32 3.57 6.24
N ASN A 190 21.32 2.68 6.24
CA ASN A 190 21.21 1.33 6.82
C ASN A 190 20.83 1.37 8.31
N ALA A 191 21.38 2.32 9.08
CA ALA A 191 20.98 2.53 10.47
C ALA A 191 19.50 2.96 10.58
N LYS A 192 19.02 3.83 9.70
CA LYS A 192 17.60 4.25 9.64
C LYS A 192 16.67 3.14 9.19
N ALA A 193 17.10 2.27 8.28
CA ALA A 193 16.34 1.09 7.88
C ALA A 193 16.12 0.11 9.05
N LEU A 194 17.17 -0.14 9.85
CA LEU A 194 17.04 -0.91 11.09
C LEU A 194 16.08 -0.24 12.09
N GLU A 195 16.18 1.08 12.24
CA GLU A 195 15.27 1.85 13.12
C GLU A 195 13.81 1.76 12.67
N ALA A 196 13.53 1.83 11.34
CA ALA A 196 12.21 1.66 10.77
C ALA A 196 11.65 0.26 11.02
N MET A 197 12.45 -0.78 10.79
CA MET A 197 12.08 -2.17 11.08
C MET A 197 11.70 -2.35 12.56
N GLU A 198 12.53 -1.87 13.50
CA GLU A 198 12.25 -1.99 14.92
C GLU A 198 11.04 -1.14 15.34
N ALA A 199 10.77 -0.02 14.66
CA ALA A 199 9.55 0.75 14.86
C ALA A 199 8.32 -0.05 14.46
N LEU A 200 8.29 -0.70 13.30
CA LEU A 200 7.21 -1.58 12.88
C LEU A 200 6.99 -2.73 13.86
N PHE A 201 8.05 -3.47 14.20
CA PHE A 201 7.96 -4.62 15.11
C PHE A 201 7.80 -4.25 16.60
N SER A 202 7.69 -2.97 16.93
CA SER A 202 7.26 -2.52 18.26
C SER A 202 5.75 -2.39 18.41
N HIS A 203 4.98 -2.45 17.30
CA HIS A 203 3.52 -2.30 17.25
C HIS A 203 2.82 -3.64 16.97
N GLU A 204 1.71 -3.90 17.67
CA GLU A 204 0.85 -5.03 17.31
C GLU A 204 -0.03 -4.70 16.08
N PRO A 205 -0.26 -5.65 15.16
CA PRO A 205 0.12 -7.08 15.24
C PRO A 205 1.51 -7.39 14.67
N PHE A 206 2.22 -6.45 14.06
CA PHE A 206 3.56 -6.71 13.47
C PHE A 206 4.53 -7.34 14.46
N LYS A 207 4.45 -6.97 15.74
CA LYS A 207 5.30 -7.51 16.81
C LYS A 207 5.08 -9.01 17.00
N SER A 208 3.86 -9.46 17.18
CA SER A 208 3.53 -10.88 17.36
C SER A 208 3.64 -11.68 16.05
N ARG A 209 3.57 -11.01 14.90
CA ARG A 209 3.66 -11.57 13.56
C ARG A 209 5.01 -11.35 12.88
N ARG A 210 6.05 -10.95 13.64
CA ARG A 210 7.39 -10.64 13.10
C ARG A 210 7.95 -11.73 12.18
N GLU A 211 7.71 -12.99 12.54
CA GLU A 211 8.19 -14.14 11.80
C GLU A 211 7.43 -14.42 10.48
N ASP A 212 6.37 -13.67 10.21
CA ASP A 212 5.63 -13.73 8.95
C ASP A 212 6.15 -12.70 7.91
N PHE A 213 7.26 -11.99 8.19
CA PHE A 213 7.86 -10.98 7.32
C PHE A 213 9.31 -11.27 6.96
N ASN A 214 9.71 -10.92 5.74
CA ASN A 214 11.09 -10.68 5.34
C ASN A 214 11.30 -9.18 5.14
N ILE A 215 12.45 -8.64 5.55
CA ILE A 215 12.80 -7.24 5.28
C ILE A 215 14.16 -7.18 4.59
N VAL A 216 14.15 -6.60 3.41
CA VAL A 216 15.31 -6.37 2.57
C VAL A 216 15.60 -4.88 2.46
N VAL A 217 16.86 -4.50 2.61
CA VAL A 217 17.34 -3.12 2.44
C VAL A 217 18.01 -3.03 1.07
N VAL A 218 17.64 -2.00 0.30
CA VAL A 218 18.17 -1.74 -1.03
C VAL A 218 18.89 -0.40 -1.06
N GLU A 219 20.17 -0.41 -1.35
CA GLU A 219 21.01 0.79 -1.39
C GLU A 219 20.85 1.50 -2.73
N THR A 220 19.97 2.51 -2.79
CA THR A 220 19.68 3.34 -3.96
C THR A 220 20.26 4.74 -3.78
N PRO A 221 21.56 4.95 -4.08
CA PRO A 221 22.22 6.21 -3.80
C PRO A 221 21.70 7.34 -4.70
N SER A 222 21.47 8.50 -4.09
CA SER A 222 21.14 9.76 -4.75
C SER A 222 22.40 10.51 -5.17
N VAL A 223 22.28 11.39 -6.17
CA VAL A 223 23.34 12.31 -6.55
C VAL A 223 23.50 13.40 -5.49
N ASP A 224 22.36 13.98 -5.07
CA ASP A 224 22.32 15.00 -4.04
C ASP A 224 21.84 14.43 -2.70
N SER A 225 22.41 14.96 -1.60
CA SER A 225 21.93 14.69 -0.25
C SER A 225 20.75 15.59 0.09
N GLY A 226 19.75 15.03 0.79
CA GLY A 226 18.53 15.73 1.19
C GLY A 226 17.41 15.66 0.17
N MET A 227 16.31 16.38 0.45
CA MET A 227 15.08 16.32 -0.32
C MET A 227 14.79 17.63 -1.04
N SER A 228 14.02 17.55 -2.15
CA SER A 228 13.51 18.74 -2.82
C SER A 228 12.42 19.42 -1.98
N VAL A 229 12.52 20.77 -1.85
CA VAL A 229 11.52 21.63 -1.22
C VAL A 229 11.14 22.72 -2.23
N PRO A 230 10.14 22.47 -3.08
CA PRO A 230 9.77 23.36 -4.19
C PRO A 230 9.49 24.81 -3.81
N ARG A 231 8.75 25.05 -2.69
CA ARG A 231 8.44 26.41 -2.19
C ARG A 231 9.67 27.23 -1.83
N GLU A 232 10.82 26.57 -1.54
CA GLU A 232 12.09 27.20 -1.26
C GLU A 232 12.98 27.30 -2.50
N ASN A 233 12.46 26.88 -3.68
CA ASN A 233 13.23 26.74 -4.92
C ASN A 233 14.46 25.85 -4.72
N ASN A 234 14.40 24.88 -3.80
CA ASN A 234 15.47 23.94 -3.49
C ASN A 234 15.16 22.59 -4.15
N TRP A 235 15.73 22.37 -5.33
CA TRP A 235 15.58 21.14 -6.08
C TRP A 235 16.80 20.24 -5.94
N LYS A 236 16.58 18.94 -5.74
CA LYS A 236 17.61 17.92 -5.56
C LYS A 236 17.45 16.82 -6.60
N ASN A 237 18.57 16.30 -7.08
CA ASN A 237 18.63 15.13 -7.94
C ASN A 237 18.77 13.88 -7.05
N THR A 238 17.65 13.34 -6.61
CA THR A 238 17.60 12.19 -5.72
C THR A 238 17.28 10.90 -6.47
N ALA A 239 17.35 9.76 -5.80
CA ALA A 239 17.14 8.45 -6.42
C ALA A 239 15.78 8.37 -7.13
N PHE A 240 14.72 8.90 -6.52
CA PHE A 240 13.35 8.85 -7.06
C PHE A 240 12.74 10.23 -7.31
N ASN A 241 13.53 11.31 -7.19
CA ASN A 241 13.08 12.70 -7.35
C ASN A 241 11.84 13.03 -6.49
N SER A 242 11.80 12.51 -5.28
CA SER A 242 10.74 12.82 -4.33
C SER A 242 10.80 14.28 -3.90
N ASN A 243 9.66 14.89 -3.65
CA ASN A 243 9.59 16.28 -3.21
C ASN A 243 8.49 16.50 -2.17
N PHE A 244 8.73 17.46 -1.29
CA PHE A 244 7.70 18.09 -0.48
C PHE A 244 6.74 18.90 -1.37
N ASP A 245 5.77 19.53 -0.77
CA ASP A 245 4.78 20.37 -1.45
C ASP A 245 3.89 19.63 -2.46
N THR A 246 3.78 18.30 -2.33
CA THR A 246 2.80 17.55 -3.11
C THR A 246 1.41 18.11 -2.86
N PHE A 247 0.69 18.44 -3.93
CA PHE A 247 -0.62 19.08 -3.89
C PHE A 247 -0.65 20.38 -3.07
N TYR A 248 0.49 21.11 -3.06
CA TYR A 248 0.70 22.35 -2.29
C TYR A 248 0.66 22.18 -0.76
N SER A 249 0.68 20.94 -0.25
CA SER A 249 0.80 20.65 1.17
C SER A 249 2.26 20.54 1.57
N ASP A 250 2.69 21.38 2.52
CA ASP A 250 4.09 21.47 2.98
C ASP A 250 4.64 20.19 3.65
N ARG A 251 3.75 19.35 4.16
CA ARG A 251 4.10 18.09 4.83
C ARG A 251 3.98 16.87 3.94
N TYR A 252 3.31 17.01 2.78
CA TYR A 252 3.07 15.87 1.92
C TYR A 252 4.28 15.63 1.02
N LEU A 253 4.99 14.55 1.32
CA LEU A 253 6.19 14.11 0.61
C LEU A 253 5.85 12.89 -0.22
N THR A 254 5.96 12.98 -1.54
CA THR A 254 5.71 11.87 -2.46
C THR A 254 6.69 11.87 -3.62
N THR A 255 6.59 10.85 -4.46
CA THR A 255 7.24 10.82 -5.77
C THR A 255 6.24 10.41 -6.85
N GLY A 256 6.31 11.07 -8.01
CA GLY A 256 5.61 10.67 -9.23
C GLY A 256 6.38 9.67 -10.10
N ASN A 257 7.61 9.32 -9.74
CA ASN A 257 8.52 8.51 -10.56
C ASN A 257 8.44 7.01 -10.19
N VAL A 258 7.24 6.43 -10.23
CA VAL A 258 7.00 5.04 -9.83
C VAL A 258 7.79 4.07 -10.71
N PHE A 259 7.88 4.32 -12.02
CA PHE A 259 8.67 3.45 -12.91
C PHE A 259 10.14 3.40 -12.53
N ARG A 260 10.70 4.51 -12.05
CA ARG A 260 12.10 4.58 -11.61
C ARG A 260 12.32 3.80 -10.31
N ILE A 261 11.36 3.83 -9.37
CA ILE A 261 11.38 2.97 -8.19
C ILE A 261 11.46 1.51 -8.64
N MET A 262 10.51 1.08 -9.46
CA MET A 262 10.39 -0.30 -9.90
C MET A 262 11.58 -0.77 -10.74
N ASP A 263 12.18 0.10 -11.57
CA ASP A 263 13.38 -0.22 -12.34
C ASP A 263 14.61 -0.42 -11.45
N SER A 264 14.67 0.26 -10.30
CA SER A 264 15.79 0.12 -9.36
C SER A 264 15.78 -1.19 -8.57
N ILE A 265 14.60 -1.81 -8.41
CA ILE A 265 14.39 -3.01 -7.57
C ILE A 265 13.85 -4.22 -8.37
N ASP A 266 13.94 -4.22 -9.69
CA ASP A 266 13.43 -5.29 -10.56
C ASP A 266 14.10 -6.67 -10.35
N HIS A 267 15.21 -6.70 -9.61
CA HIS A 267 15.99 -7.88 -9.24
C HIS A 267 15.84 -8.27 -7.75
N VAL A 268 15.06 -7.51 -6.97
CA VAL A 268 14.84 -7.70 -5.53
C VAL A 268 13.49 -8.40 -5.31
N PRO A 269 13.38 -9.40 -4.42
CA PRO A 269 12.07 -9.91 -4.02
C PRO A 269 11.36 -8.90 -3.11
N TYR A 270 10.13 -8.50 -3.44
CA TYR A 270 9.30 -7.62 -2.62
C TYR A 270 7.81 -7.71 -3.00
N GLU A 271 6.96 -7.39 -2.04
CA GLU A 271 5.52 -7.14 -2.18
C GLU A 271 5.18 -5.70 -1.79
N HIS A 272 5.86 -5.17 -0.76
CA HIS A 272 5.64 -3.82 -0.23
C HIS A 272 6.93 -3.02 -0.21
N ILE A 273 6.79 -1.69 -0.33
CA ILE A 273 7.91 -0.76 -0.45
C ILE A 273 7.82 0.29 0.65
N ILE A 274 8.94 0.51 1.35
CA ILE A 274 9.14 1.65 2.24
C ILE A 274 10.33 2.47 1.71
N ILE A 275 10.12 3.74 1.44
CA ILE A 275 11.14 4.68 0.99
C ILE A 275 11.51 5.58 2.16
N LEU A 276 12.78 5.56 2.55
CA LEU A 276 13.30 6.39 3.64
C LEU A 276 14.02 7.61 3.05
N ALA A 277 13.46 8.79 3.32
CA ALA A 277 13.93 10.07 2.80
C ALA A 277 14.88 10.76 3.77
N ASN A 278 16.02 11.23 3.28
CA ASN A 278 17.03 11.96 4.05
C ASN A 278 16.59 13.41 4.29
N SER A 279 15.78 13.65 5.31
CA SER A 279 15.33 15.00 5.69
C SER A 279 14.97 15.05 7.17
N ASP A 280 15.26 16.20 7.80
CA ASP A 280 14.84 16.53 9.16
C ASP A 280 13.45 17.18 9.22
N VAL A 281 12.89 17.53 8.07
CA VAL A 281 11.54 18.10 7.97
C VAL A 281 10.50 17.01 8.15
N TYR A 282 9.45 17.27 8.93
CA TYR A 282 8.33 16.35 9.09
C TYR A 282 7.61 16.12 7.76
N GLY A 283 7.43 14.86 7.37
CA GLY A 283 6.70 14.52 6.16
C GLY A 283 6.63 13.02 5.93
N GLY A 284 5.60 12.64 5.21
CA GLY A 284 5.35 11.26 4.82
C GLY A 284 4.14 11.17 3.91
N GLY A 285 3.89 9.96 3.42
CA GLY A 285 2.72 9.55 2.65
C GLY A 285 2.72 8.04 2.46
N GLY A 286 1.55 7.41 2.56
CA GLY A 286 1.36 5.99 2.32
C GLY A 286 0.22 5.74 1.34
N ILE A 287 0.51 5.07 0.22
CA ILE A 287 -0.47 4.77 -0.83
C ILE A 287 -0.70 3.26 -0.88
N TYR A 288 -1.93 2.83 -0.69
CA TYR A 288 -2.30 1.42 -0.56
C TYR A 288 -1.80 0.57 -1.73
N ASN A 289 -1.02 -0.48 -1.40
CA ASN A 289 -0.35 -1.39 -2.34
C ASN A 289 0.50 -0.69 -3.40
N SER A 290 1.08 0.48 -3.06
CA SER A 290 2.06 1.19 -3.88
C SER A 290 3.35 1.39 -3.10
N TYR A 291 3.44 2.40 -2.24
CA TYR A 291 4.61 2.62 -1.40
C TYR A 291 4.28 3.41 -0.13
N THR A 292 5.13 3.26 0.88
CA THR A 292 5.29 4.20 2.00
C THR A 292 6.50 5.08 1.70
N LEU A 293 6.40 6.39 1.96
CA LEU A 293 7.53 7.31 1.94
C LEU A 293 7.51 8.15 3.22
N THR A 294 8.65 8.28 3.92
CA THR A 294 8.74 9.03 5.18
C THR A 294 10.14 9.58 5.40
N THR A 295 10.23 10.72 6.10
CA THR A 295 11.50 11.36 6.45
C THR A 295 12.14 10.73 7.68
N THR A 296 13.48 10.65 7.72
CA THR A 296 14.22 9.88 8.73
C THR A 296 14.89 10.71 9.82
N GLY A 297 15.06 12.02 9.63
CA GLY A 297 15.76 12.90 10.56
C GLY A 297 14.85 13.58 11.59
N HIS A 298 13.53 13.56 11.39
CA HIS A 298 12.57 14.17 12.30
C HIS A 298 12.33 13.32 13.55
N ASP A 299 12.12 13.94 14.72
CA ASP A 299 11.89 13.27 16.02
C ASP A 299 10.70 12.30 16.00
N ARG A 300 9.74 12.53 15.11
CA ARG A 300 8.55 11.66 14.92
C ARG A 300 8.75 10.57 13.88
N PHE A 301 9.96 10.31 13.41
CA PHE A 301 10.21 9.28 12.37
C PHE A 301 9.59 7.93 12.73
N ARG A 302 9.86 7.42 13.94
CA ARG A 302 9.37 6.08 14.36
C ARG A 302 7.84 5.94 14.32
N PRO A 303 7.05 6.84 14.92
CA PRO A 303 5.60 6.77 14.80
C PRO A 303 5.08 7.00 13.38
N VAL A 304 5.71 7.90 12.60
CA VAL A 304 5.26 8.23 11.24
C VAL A 304 5.48 7.07 10.28
N VAL A 305 6.63 6.39 10.28
CA VAL A 305 6.84 5.23 9.39
C VAL A 305 5.81 4.12 9.62
N VAL A 306 5.38 3.92 10.87
CA VAL A 306 4.34 2.94 11.21
C VAL A 306 2.96 3.41 10.77
N HIS A 307 2.65 4.70 10.92
CA HIS A 307 1.40 5.30 10.46
C HIS A 307 1.26 5.18 8.93
N GLU A 308 2.28 5.61 8.18
CA GLU A 308 2.28 5.56 6.72
C GLU A 308 2.25 4.11 6.19
N PHE A 309 2.88 3.17 6.89
CA PHE A 309 2.76 1.75 6.57
C PHE A 309 1.35 1.21 6.89
N GLY A 310 0.66 1.77 7.87
CA GLY A 310 -0.75 1.53 8.13
C GLY A 310 -1.64 1.85 6.93
N HIS A 311 -1.35 2.93 6.20
CA HIS A 311 -2.00 3.25 4.93
C HIS A 311 -1.59 2.28 3.82
N SER A 312 -0.29 2.19 3.53
CA SER A 312 0.20 1.52 2.32
C SER A 312 0.06 0.00 2.36
N PHE A 313 0.27 -0.62 3.51
CA PHE A 313 0.07 -2.06 3.73
C PHE A 313 -1.35 -2.35 4.21
N GLY A 314 -1.80 -1.68 5.28
CA GLY A 314 -3.03 -1.99 5.98
C GLY A 314 -4.31 -1.50 5.31
N GLY A 315 -4.21 -0.61 4.31
CA GLY A 315 -5.38 0.05 3.72
C GLY A 315 -6.18 0.87 4.73
N LEU A 316 -5.53 1.33 5.81
CA LEU A 316 -6.19 2.10 6.86
C LEU A 316 -6.35 3.56 6.44
N ALA A 317 -7.50 4.16 6.78
CA ALA A 317 -7.71 5.61 6.68
C ALA A 317 -7.12 6.35 7.89
N ASP A 318 -6.92 7.66 7.73
CA ASP A 318 -6.69 8.56 8.85
C ASP A 318 -7.92 8.60 9.78
N GLU A 319 -7.69 8.47 11.09
CA GLU A 319 -8.74 8.57 12.10
C GLU A 319 -8.86 9.98 12.69
N TYR A 320 -8.02 10.93 12.24
CA TYR A 320 -8.16 12.33 12.64
C TYR A 320 -9.12 13.08 11.73
N PHE A 321 -9.57 14.22 12.24
CA PHE A 321 -10.49 15.13 11.56
C PHE A 321 -10.19 16.57 11.98
N TYR A 322 -10.69 17.52 11.23
CA TYR A 322 -10.61 18.94 11.54
C TYR A 322 -12.00 19.46 11.86
N GLU A 323 -12.08 20.28 12.90
CA GLU A 323 -13.36 20.85 13.36
C GLU A 323 -13.98 21.73 12.27
N GLY A 324 -15.20 21.40 11.87
CA GLY A 324 -15.92 22.11 10.82
C GLY A 324 -15.76 21.52 9.41
N ASP A 325 -14.78 20.66 9.18
CA ASP A 325 -14.60 20.03 7.87
C ASP A 325 -15.56 18.86 7.64
N VAL A 326 -16.12 18.78 6.44
CA VAL A 326 -17.03 17.74 6.01
C VAL A 326 -16.55 17.21 4.65
N MET A 327 -16.16 15.94 4.60
CA MET A 327 -15.47 15.33 3.46
C MET A 327 -16.40 14.43 2.64
N GLU A 328 -17.62 14.90 2.33
CA GLU A 328 -18.63 14.12 1.59
C GLU A 328 -18.19 13.76 0.17
N ASP A 329 -17.40 14.61 -0.48
CA ASP A 329 -16.85 14.32 -1.80
C ASP A 329 -15.83 13.17 -1.78
N SER A 330 -15.07 13.05 -0.67
CA SER A 330 -14.08 11.97 -0.47
C SER A 330 -14.71 10.72 0.09
N TYR A 331 -15.68 10.87 1.00
CA TYR A 331 -16.41 9.78 1.66
C TYR A 331 -17.92 10.04 1.59
N PRO A 332 -18.60 9.61 0.50
CA PRO A 332 -20.06 9.76 0.39
C PRO A 332 -20.77 9.11 1.57
N PHE A 333 -21.69 9.82 2.23
CA PHE A 333 -22.30 9.37 3.48
C PHE A 333 -23.32 8.24 3.30
N ASP A 334 -23.69 7.95 2.07
CA ASP A 334 -24.60 6.87 1.66
C ASP A 334 -23.84 5.63 1.11
N VAL A 335 -22.50 5.63 1.20
CA VAL A 335 -21.62 4.52 0.80
C VAL A 335 -20.72 4.14 1.96
N GLU A 336 -20.47 2.86 2.17
CA GLU A 336 -19.49 2.39 3.15
C GLU A 336 -18.07 2.57 2.60
N PRO A 337 -17.14 3.25 3.29
CA PRO A 337 -15.75 3.34 2.88
C PRO A 337 -15.11 1.97 2.71
N TRP A 338 -14.15 1.83 1.78
CA TRP A 338 -13.43 0.56 1.63
C TRP A 338 -12.42 0.32 2.76
N GLU A 339 -11.94 1.37 3.40
CA GLU A 339 -10.98 1.32 4.50
C GLU A 339 -11.60 0.64 5.73
N PRO A 340 -10.91 -0.34 6.35
CA PRO A 340 -11.50 -1.17 7.40
C PRO A 340 -11.71 -0.46 8.74
N ASN A 341 -11.06 0.70 8.96
CA ASN A 341 -11.06 1.41 10.23
C ASN A 341 -11.91 2.68 10.28
N ILE A 342 -12.68 2.96 9.22
CA ILE A 342 -13.71 4.01 9.24
C ILE A 342 -15.02 3.47 8.70
N THR A 343 -16.14 4.10 9.06
CA THR A 343 -17.49 3.72 8.63
C THR A 343 -18.42 4.92 8.52
N THR A 344 -19.34 4.87 7.57
CA THR A 344 -20.51 5.74 7.47
C THR A 344 -21.74 5.13 8.16
N LEU A 345 -21.63 3.92 8.71
CA LEU A 345 -22.70 3.09 9.25
C LEU A 345 -23.63 2.47 8.20
N VAL A 346 -23.36 2.63 6.92
CA VAL A 346 -24.17 2.06 5.82
C VAL A 346 -24.06 0.54 5.82
N ASP A 347 -22.84 0.00 6.01
CA ASP A 347 -22.58 -1.44 6.18
C ASP A 347 -21.62 -1.70 7.34
N PHE A 348 -21.99 -1.25 8.53
CA PHE A 348 -21.15 -1.41 9.71
C PHE A 348 -20.91 -2.88 10.10
N ASP A 349 -21.75 -3.81 9.64
CA ASP A 349 -21.56 -5.24 9.89
C ASP A 349 -20.28 -5.79 9.25
N SER A 350 -19.82 -5.21 8.14
CA SER A 350 -18.57 -5.54 7.46
C SER A 350 -17.31 -5.00 8.17
N LYS A 351 -17.46 -4.12 9.17
CA LYS A 351 -16.37 -3.43 9.86
C LYS A 351 -16.02 -4.10 11.21
N TRP A 352 -15.74 -3.30 12.20
CA TRP A 352 -15.34 -3.78 13.54
C TRP A 352 -16.51 -4.04 14.49
N LYS A 353 -17.74 -4.07 14.02
CA LYS A 353 -18.93 -4.35 14.85
C LYS A 353 -18.79 -5.57 15.77
N PRO A 354 -18.18 -6.70 15.32
CA PRO A 354 -17.97 -7.86 16.18
C PRO A 354 -17.04 -7.63 17.39
N LEU A 355 -16.27 -6.53 17.40
CA LEU A 355 -15.41 -6.16 18.52
C LEU A 355 -16.11 -5.29 19.56
N LEU A 356 -17.33 -4.85 19.30
CA LEU A 356 -18.07 -4.03 20.26
C LEU A 356 -18.50 -4.86 21.47
N LYS A 357 -18.29 -4.29 22.65
CA LYS A 357 -18.86 -4.84 23.88
C LYS A 357 -20.39 -4.70 23.85
N GLU A 358 -21.09 -5.66 24.42
CA GLU A 358 -22.54 -5.59 24.57
C GLU A 358 -22.98 -4.29 25.27
N GLY A 359 -23.98 -3.61 24.70
CA GLY A 359 -24.49 -2.34 25.18
C GLY A 359 -23.63 -1.12 24.84
N THR A 360 -22.65 -1.26 23.91
CA THR A 360 -21.93 -0.10 23.35
C THR A 360 -22.89 0.78 22.55
N PRO A 361 -23.04 2.07 22.89
CA PRO A 361 -23.86 3.00 22.10
C PRO A 361 -23.29 3.20 20.69
N VAL A 362 -24.17 3.32 19.70
CA VAL A 362 -23.81 3.67 18.31
C VAL A 362 -24.64 4.89 17.90
N PRO A 363 -24.05 6.06 17.68
CA PRO A 363 -22.64 6.43 17.95
C PRO A 363 -22.24 6.36 19.44
N THR A 364 -20.92 6.22 19.69
CA THR A 364 -20.36 6.16 21.04
C THR A 364 -19.94 7.56 21.49
N PRO A 365 -20.48 8.11 22.59
CA PRO A 365 -20.02 9.39 23.13
C PRO A 365 -18.57 9.32 23.59
N VAL A 366 -17.74 10.33 23.22
CA VAL A 366 -16.28 10.37 23.52
C VAL A 366 -15.99 10.33 25.03
N GLU A 367 -16.84 10.94 25.86
CA GLU A 367 -16.73 10.89 27.32
C GLU A 367 -16.86 9.49 27.90
N LYS A 368 -17.36 8.53 27.11
CA LYS A 368 -17.47 7.12 27.49
C LYS A 368 -16.31 6.25 26.95
N ALA A 369 -15.26 6.83 26.37
CA ALA A 369 -14.15 6.10 25.77
C ALA A 369 -13.45 5.13 26.75
N LYS A 370 -13.31 5.53 28.02
CA LYS A 370 -12.76 4.63 29.06
C LYS A 370 -13.62 3.37 29.29
N LYS A 371 -14.93 3.46 29.09
CA LYS A 371 -15.86 2.32 29.26
C LYS A 371 -15.92 1.46 27.99
N TYR A 372 -15.80 2.08 26.84
CA TYR A 372 -15.89 1.45 25.53
C TYR A 372 -14.62 1.74 24.73
N PRO A 373 -13.48 1.08 25.03
CA PRO A 373 -12.21 1.33 24.32
C PRO A 373 -12.29 1.01 22.83
N VAL A 374 -13.22 0.14 22.41
CA VAL A 374 -13.68 0.01 21.05
C VAL A 374 -15.14 0.46 21.01
N GLY A 375 -15.42 1.45 20.17
CA GLY A 375 -16.72 2.06 20.00
C GLY A 375 -17.00 2.46 18.56
N VAL A 376 -17.83 3.47 18.38
CA VAL A 376 -18.17 4.08 17.07
C VAL A 376 -18.17 5.60 17.31
N TYR A 377 -16.98 6.19 17.22
CA TYR A 377 -16.75 7.59 17.58
C TYR A 377 -16.86 8.48 16.36
N GLU A 378 -17.73 9.48 16.40
CA GLU A 378 -17.89 10.42 15.29
C GLU A 378 -16.59 11.23 15.05
N GLY A 379 -16.27 11.45 13.78
CA GLY A 379 -15.05 12.08 13.29
C GLY A 379 -13.98 11.07 12.86
N GLY A 380 -13.49 11.20 11.64
CA GLY A 380 -12.47 10.37 11.00
C GLY A 380 -12.42 10.66 9.51
N GLY A 381 -11.39 10.19 8.77
CA GLY A 381 -11.24 10.47 7.35
C GLY A 381 -11.27 11.98 7.04
N TYR A 382 -10.61 12.79 7.88
CA TYR A 382 -10.62 14.26 7.85
C TYR A 382 -12.00 14.90 8.14
N SER A 383 -13.11 14.12 8.13
CA SER A 383 -14.48 14.62 8.30
C SER A 383 -14.87 14.68 9.76
N PHE A 384 -15.38 15.85 10.19
CA PHE A 384 -15.88 16.06 11.55
C PHE A 384 -17.19 15.32 11.84
N LYS A 385 -18.02 15.07 10.80
CA LYS A 385 -19.36 14.48 10.87
C LYS A 385 -19.55 13.33 9.89
N ASN A 386 -20.49 12.42 10.23
CA ASN A 386 -20.98 11.33 9.40
C ASN A 386 -19.97 10.23 9.07
N ILE A 387 -18.70 10.39 9.46
CA ILE A 387 -17.68 9.35 9.43
C ILE A 387 -17.34 9.00 10.87
N TYR A 388 -17.18 7.70 11.13
CA TYR A 388 -16.92 7.19 12.47
C TYR A 388 -15.66 6.35 12.48
N ARG A 389 -14.92 6.40 13.60
CA ARG A 389 -13.69 5.65 13.87
C ARG A 389 -13.88 4.70 15.06
N PRO A 390 -13.05 3.67 15.22
CA PRO A 390 -13.24 2.61 16.21
C PRO A 390 -12.81 2.98 17.64
N ALA A 391 -11.92 3.96 17.79
CA ALA A 391 -11.35 4.30 19.09
C ALA A 391 -11.10 5.80 19.24
N ASP A 392 -10.98 6.25 20.50
CA ASP A 392 -10.59 7.64 20.77
C ASP A 392 -9.08 7.86 20.51
N HIS A 393 -8.27 6.85 20.73
CA HIS A 393 -6.83 6.89 20.49
C HIS A 393 -6.38 5.72 19.60
N CYS A 394 -5.57 6.02 18.58
CA CYS A 394 -5.03 5.07 17.62
C CYS A 394 -3.79 5.64 16.94
N ARG A 395 -2.85 4.79 16.50
CA ARG A 395 -1.73 5.20 15.65
C ARG A 395 -2.20 5.95 14.39
N MET A 396 -3.35 5.56 13.83
CA MET A 396 -3.94 6.24 12.66
C MET A 396 -4.59 7.59 12.97
N ARG A 397 -4.62 8.00 14.24
CA ARG A 397 -5.16 9.28 14.66
C ARG A 397 -4.10 10.28 15.10
N ASP A 398 -3.10 9.81 15.82
CA ASP A 398 -2.04 10.68 16.36
C ASP A 398 -0.72 9.95 16.60
N ASN A 399 0.36 10.70 16.57
CA ASN A 399 1.71 10.17 16.74
C ASN A 399 2.11 9.93 18.20
N ASP A 400 1.32 10.34 19.18
CA ASP A 400 1.61 10.16 20.61
C ASP A 400 0.99 8.86 21.14
N THR A 401 -0.01 8.32 20.45
CA THR A 401 -0.59 7.00 20.76
C THR A 401 0.43 5.90 20.51
N PRO A 402 0.68 5.01 21.49
CA PRO A 402 1.77 4.04 21.38
C PRO A 402 1.55 2.92 20.36
N ASP A 403 0.31 2.68 19.92
CA ASP A 403 -0.02 1.52 19.10
C ASP A 403 -1.33 1.71 18.30
N PHE A 404 -1.61 0.79 17.39
CA PHE A 404 -2.91 0.70 16.71
C PHE A 404 -4.03 0.32 17.67
N CYS A 405 -5.25 0.82 17.43
CA CYS A 405 -6.43 0.40 18.15
C CYS A 405 -6.81 -1.08 17.81
N PRO A 406 -7.66 -1.73 18.60
CA PRO A 406 -8.01 -3.13 18.37
C PRO A 406 -8.64 -3.42 16.99
N ALA A 407 -9.37 -2.46 16.41
CA ALA A 407 -9.95 -2.62 15.08
C ALA A 407 -8.87 -2.59 13.99
N CYS A 408 -7.95 -1.62 14.04
CA CYS A 408 -6.83 -1.54 13.12
C CYS A 408 -5.90 -2.76 13.24
N ARG A 409 -5.61 -3.22 14.46
CA ARG A 409 -4.84 -4.46 14.67
C ARG A 409 -5.50 -5.66 14.01
N ARG A 410 -6.81 -5.84 14.19
CA ARG A 410 -7.57 -6.92 13.56
C ARG A 410 -7.51 -6.83 12.03
N ALA A 411 -7.68 -5.64 11.47
CA ALA A 411 -7.63 -5.43 10.03
C ALA A 411 -6.26 -5.82 9.45
N ILE A 412 -5.17 -5.37 10.09
CA ILE A 412 -3.79 -5.71 9.70
C ILE A 412 -3.54 -7.22 9.88
N ASP A 413 -3.98 -7.83 10.98
CA ASP A 413 -3.77 -9.26 11.25
C ASP A 413 -4.50 -10.14 10.22
N THR A 414 -5.76 -9.80 9.89
CA THR A 414 -6.51 -10.46 8.82
C THR A 414 -5.81 -10.33 7.47
N LEU A 415 -5.20 -9.19 7.18
CA LEU A 415 -4.46 -8.97 5.94
C LEU A 415 -3.16 -9.80 5.90
N ILE A 416 -2.44 -9.90 7.02
CA ILE A 416 -1.27 -10.78 7.13
C ILE A 416 -1.69 -12.24 6.83
N ASP A 417 -2.78 -12.73 7.46
CA ASP A 417 -3.29 -14.08 7.20
C ASP A 417 -3.67 -14.29 5.73
N PHE A 418 -4.26 -13.29 5.10
CA PHE A 418 -4.59 -13.32 3.67
C PHE A 418 -3.34 -13.50 2.79
N TYR A 419 -2.25 -12.78 3.09
CA TYR A 419 -1.00 -12.85 2.32
C TYR A 419 -0.27 -14.19 2.50
N ILE A 420 -0.23 -14.74 3.73
CA ILE A 420 0.50 -15.97 4.03
C ILE A 420 -0.35 -17.24 3.90
N GLY A 421 -1.65 -17.12 3.54
CA GLY A 421 -2.55 -18.25 3.28
C GLY A 421 -2.99 -19.00 4.54
N LYS A 422 -3.29 -18.27 5.62
CA LYS A 422 -3.85 -18.82 6.87
C LYS A 422 -5.34 -18.54 7.01
#